data_aa7d211eb771cd83190801db734f679b
#
_entry.id   aa7d211eb771cd83190801db734f679b
#
_cell.length_a   1.000
_cell.length_b   1.000
_cell.length_c   1.000
_cell.angle_alpha   90.00
_cell.angle_beta   90.00
_cell.angle_gamma   90.00
#
_symmetry.space_group_name_H-M   'P 1'
#
loop_
_entity.id
_entity.type
_entity.pdbx_description
1 polymer ?
#
loop_
_entity_poly.entity_id
_entity_poly.type
_entity_poly.pdbx_seq_one_letter_code
_entity_poly.pdbx_strand_id
1 'polypeptide(L)'
;MLLSDFIHDGVKALKALYPEEEARSMVLMLCQERLGVMSYTHIIEPVTSVPEEDLPGLQEDLARLAAAEPLQYVLGHTEFCGREFLIDGRALIPRAETELLAQTAAGMASEASGTVRVLDLCTGCGCIAWTLALELPGALVTATDLSKYALDLASSQPFRIHRPAVKPRFVKADVLDVEATVEAFQGGDPSLRCNLLTANPPYVMSAEKAEMRPNVLDYEPHMAIFAPEGDALVFHRAIAAIAKRLLAPGGSGIVEINSEIPEESAAVFSAAGLSQVEIIPDFFDRPRYVSFFQAE
;
A
#
# COMPACT_ATOMS: atom_id res chain seq x y z
N MET A 1 23.46 11.28 -27.21
CA MET A 1 23.56 9.85 -26.81
C MET A 1 22.43 9.09 -27.48
N LEU A 2 22.69 7.92 -28.10
CA LEU A 2 21.58 7.09 -28.58
C LEU A 2 20.77 6.53 -27.41
N LEU A 3 19.49 6.35 -27.62
CA LEU A 3 18.61 5.72 -26.60
C LEU A 3 19.07 4.29 -26.26
N SER A 4 19.52 3.52 -27.27
CA SER A 4 20.08 2.18 -27.08
C SER A 4 21.34 2.18 -26.22
N ASP A 5 22.22 3.20 -26.35
CA ASP A 5 23.44 3.33 -25.56
C ASP A 5 23.08 3.65 -24.10
N PHE A 6 22.15 4.59 -23.87
CA PHE A 6 21.66 4.93 -22.52
C PHE A 6 21.08 3.70 -21.82
N ILE A 7 20.24 2.92 -22.52
CA ILE A 7 19.65 1.69 -21.96
C ILE A 7 20.75 0.67 -21.63
N HIS A 8 21.72 0.47 -22.54
CA HIS A 8 22.81 -0.48 -22.29
C HIS A 8 23.64 -0.09 -21.07
N ASP A 9 24.04 1.18 -20.97
CA ASP A 9 24.83 1.69 -19.86
C ASP A 9 24.04 1.65 -18.55
N GLY A 10 22.75 1.95 -18.59
CA GLY A 10 21.84 1.86 -17.44
C GLY A 10 21.72 0.43 -16.92
N VAL A 11 21.47 -0.53 -17.80
CA VAL A 11 21.41 -1.96 -17.41
C VAL A 11 22.72 -2.39 -16.78
N LYS A 12 23.85 -2.00 -17.36
CA LYS A 12 25.19 -2.30 -16.80
C LYS A 12 25.40 -1.71 -15.42
N ALA A 13 24.92 -0.49 -15.18
CA ALA A 13 25.03 0.17 -13.86
C ALA A 13 24.20 -0.55 -12.80
N LEU A 14 23.05 -1.11 -13.15
CA LEU A 14 22.13 -1.77 -12.21
C LEU A 14 22.42 -3.26 -11.96
N LYS A 15 23.26 -3.92 -12.79
CA LYS A 15 23.56 -5.36 -12.69
C LYS A 15 24.15 -5.82 -11.36
N ALA A 16 24.75 -4.93 -10.57
CA ALA A 16 25.28 -5.26 -9.26
C ALA A 16 24.18 -5.46 -8.20
N LEU A 17 23.00 -4.88 -8.44
CA LEU A 17 21.87 -4.87 -7.51
C LEU A 17 20.71 -5.76 -7.95
N TYR A 18 20.52 -5.90 -9.26
CA TYR A 18 19.35 -6.54 -9.87
C TYR A 18 19.75 -7.55 -10.94
N PRO A 19 18.96 -8.63 -11.15
CA PRO A 19 19.07 -9.48 -12.33
C PRO A 19 18.97 -8.65 -13.62
N GLU A 20 19.60 -9.10 -14.69
CA GLU A 20 19.68 -8.34 -15.94
C GLU A 20 18.32 -7.97 -16.52
N GLU A 21 17.35 -8.88 -16.45
CA GLU A 21 15.98 -8.65 -16.96
C GLU A 21 15.24 -7.58 -16.13
N GLU A 22 15.41 -7.61 -14.80
CA GLU A 22 14.84 -6.63 -13.90
C GLU A 22 15.48 -5.25 -14.11
N ALA A 23 16.83 -5.20 -14.18
CA ALA A 23 17.57 -3.98 -14.48
C ALA A 23 17.13 -3.36 -15.83
N ARG A 24 16.95 -4.20 -16.85
CA ARG A 24 16.46 -3.75 -18.17
C ARG A 24 15.04 -3.18 -18.07
N SER A 25 14.14 -3.86 -17.37
CA SER A 25 12.77 -3.38 -17.18
C SER A 25 12.73 -2.03 -16.48
N MET A 26 13.54 -1.86 -15.43
CA MET A 26 13.63 -0.59 -14.70
C MET A 26 14.10 0.56 -15.58
N VAL A 27 15.18 0.36 -16.39
CA VAL A 27 15.71 1.38 -17.27
C VAL A 27 14.72 1.70 -18.40
N LEU A 28 14.03 0.70 -18.94
CA LEU A 28 13.00 0.92 -19.96
C LEU A 28 11.82 1.71 -19.40
N MET A 29 11.34 1.39 -18.20
CA MET A 29 10.29 2.15 -17.52
C MET A 29 10.72 3.59 -17.27
N LEU A 30 11.95 3.83 -16.80
CA LEU A 30 12.49 5.17 -16.64
C LEU A 30 12.47 5.95 -17.96
N CYS A 31 12.92 5.34 -19.07
CA CYS A 31 12.88 5.99 -20.39
C CYS A 31 11.45 6.26 -20.86
N GLN A 32 10.51 5.33 -20.63
CA GLN A 32 9.11 5.54 -20.98
C GLN A 32 8.52 6.74 -20.26
N GLU A 33 8.73 6.82 -18.95
CA GLU A 33 8.17 7.87 -18.10
C GLU A 33 8.78 9.26 -18.39
N ARG A 34 10.08 9.32 -18.59
CA ARG A 34 10.77 10.61 -18.78
C ARG A 34 10.76 11.13 -20.21
N LEU A 35 10.78 10.23 -21.20
CA LEU A 35 10.88 10.60 -22.62
C LEU A 35 9.58 10.36 -23.41
N GLY A 36 8.59 9.68 -22.83
CA GLY A 36 7.37 9.30 -23.54
C GLY A 36 7.60 8.28 -24.67
N VAL A 37 8.75 7.57 -24.68
CA VAL A 37 9.07 6.56 -25.67
C VAL A 37 8.47 5.20 -25.30
N MET A 38 8.25 4.34 -26.29
CA MET A 38 7.81 2.96 -26.02
C MET A 38 9.00 2.08 -25.64
N SER A 39 8.78 1.04 -24.86
CA SER A 39 9.82 0.09 -24.40
C SER A 39 10.63 -0.54 -25.53
N TYR A 40 10.05 -0.64 -26.71
CA TYR A 40 10.66 -1.21 -27.92
C TYR A 40 11.19 -0.17 -28.92
N THR A 41 11.08 1.15 -28.64
CA THR A 41 11.52 2.24 -29.55
C THR A 41 12.98 2.07 -29.94
N HIS A 42 13.87 1.74 -29.01
CA HIS A 42 15.29 1.50 -29.26
C HIS A 42 15.59 0.33 -30.22
N ILE A 43 14.61 -0.53 -30.48
CA ILE A 43 14.73 -1.69 -31.40
C ILE A 43 14.24 -1.29 -32.79
N ILE A 44 13.05 -0.66 -32.89
CA ILE A 44 12.43 -0.34 -34.20
C ILE A 44 12.94 0.96 -34.78
N GLU A 45 13.47 1.86 -33.96
CA GLU A 45 14.06 3.14 -34.35
C GLU A 45 15.47 3.29 -33.76
N PRO A 46 16.46 2.50 -34.23
CA PRO A 46 17.78 2.38 -33.59
C PRO A 46 18.62 3.67 -33.60
N VAL A 47 18.22 4.68 -34.38
CA VAL A 47 18.88 5.99 -34.47
C VAL A 47 18.26 7.02 -33.51
N THR A 48 17.23 6.66 -32.76
CA THR A 48 16.59 7.52 -31.74
C THR A 48 17.64 7.96 -30.73
N SER A 49 17.73 9.25 -30.49
CA SER A 49 18.63 9.83 -29.49
C SER A 49 17.83 10.39 -28.29
N VAL A 50 18.44 10.36 -27.12
CA VAL A 50 17.95 11.08 -25.94
C VAL A 50 18.14 12.59 -26.23
N PRO A 51 17.08 13.43 -26.04
CA PRO A 51 17.22 14.88 -26.13
C PRO A 51 18.30 15.40 -25.17
N GLU A 52 19.07 16.42 -25.62
CA GLU A 52 20.16 16.95 -24.81
C GLU A 52 19.67 17.58 -23.49
N GLU A 53 18.49 18.18 -23.51
CA GLU A 53 17.82 18.75 -22.32
C GLU A 53 17.39 17.71 -21.28
N ASP A 54 17.03 16.50 -21.71
CA ASP A 54 16.52 15.44 -20.81
C ASP A 54 17.65 14.57 -20.24
N LEU A 55 18.80 14.53 -20.91
CA LEU A 55 19.91 13.65 -20.54
C LEU A 55 20.42 13.85 -19.10
N PRO A 56 20.60 15.07 -18.57
CA PRO A 56 21.05 15.27 -17.19
C PRO A 56 20.06 14.68 -16.18
N GLY A 57 18.76 14.88 -16.36
CA GLY A 57 17.71 14.34 -15.46
C GLY A 57 17.68 12.81 -15.48
N LEU A 58 17.79 12.21 -16.67
CA LEU A 58 17.86 10.75 -16.80
C LEU A 58 19.11 10.16 -16.15
N GLN A 59 20.25 10.85 -16.25
CA GLN A 59 21.49 10.41 -15.59
C GLN A 59 21.39 10.51 -14.06
N GLU A 60 20.75 11.55 -13.53
CA GLU A 60 20.46 11.70 -12.10
C GLU A 60 19.54 10.59 -11.61
N ASP A 61 18.43 10.33 -12.30
CA ASP A 61 17.50 9.26 -11.97
C ASP A 61 18.19 7.88 -12.03
N LEU A 62 19.02 7.63 -13.05
CA LEU A 62 19.79 6.39 -13.14
C LEU A 62 20.80 6.25 -11.99
N ALA A 63 21.42 7.34 -11.55
CA ALA A 63 22.33 7.33 -10.41
C ALA A 63 21.59 7.00 -9.09
N ARG A 64 20.37 7.50 -8.90
CA ARG A 64 19.50 7.14 -7.78
C ARG A 64 19.15 5.65 -7.79
N LEU A 65 18.78 5.10 -8.94
CA LEU A 65 18.54 3.64 -9.10
C LEU A 65 19.78 2.82 -8.81
N ALA A 66 20.95 3.26 -9.26
CA ALA A 66 22.23 2.61 -9.00
C ALA A 66 22.68 2.70 -7.53
N ALA A 67 22.11 3.63 -6.76
CA ALA A 67 22.23 3.73 -5.31
C ALA A 67 21.18 2.86 -4.58
N ALA A 68 20.44 1.99 -5.29
CA ALA A 68 19.37 1.15 -4.80
C ALA A 68 18.08 1.90 -4.40
N GLU A 69 17.89 3.17 -4.77
CA GLU A 69 16.61 3.84 -4.54
C GLU A 69 15.50 3.17 -5.35
N PRO A 70 14.32 2.89 -4.77
CA PRO A 70 13.22 2.25 -5.48
C PRO A 70 12.79 3.05 -6.72
N LEU A 71 12.51 2.35 -7.82
CA LEU A 71 12.08 3.00 -9.07
C LEU A 71 10.86 3.90 -8.86
N GLN A 72 9.89 3.46 -8.05
CA GLN A 72 8.69 4.22 -7.76
C GLN A 72 9.00 5.55 -7.05
N TYR A 73 10.00 5.58 -6.17
CA TYR A 73 10.43 6.83 -5.52
C TYR A 73 11.20 7.73 -6.49
N VAL A 74 11.98 7.14 -7.40
CA VAL A 74 12.67 7.90 -8.46
C VAL A 74 11.65 8.54 -9.41
N LEU A 75 10.61 7.80 -9.80
CA LEU A 75 9.55 8.29 -10.68
C LEU A 75 8.59 9.26 -9.96
N GLY A 76 8.38 9.08 -8.65
CA GLY A 76 7.46 9.87 -7.84
C GLY A 76 6.02 9.35 -7.84
N HIS A 77 5.75 8.22 -8.50
CA HIS A 77 4.44 7.61 -8.59
C HIS A 77 4.51 6.08 -8.71
N THR A 78 3.37 5.42 -8.46
CA THR A 78 3.16 3.98 -8.63
C THR A 78 1.73 3.71 -9.06
N GLU A 79 1.49 2.59 -9.73
CA GLU A 79 0.15 2.12 -10.04
C GLU A 79 -0.41 1.28 -8.88
N PHE A 80 -1.70 1.43 -8.59
CA PHE A 80 -2.44 0.60 -7.65
C PHE A 80 -3.91 0.53 -8.05
N CYS A 81 -4.46 -0.67 -8.24
CA CYS A 81 -5.83 -0.90 -8.71
C CYS A 81 -6.16 -0.09 -9.99
N GLY A 82 -5.24 -0.05 -10.97
CA GLY A 82 -5.41 0.66 -12.23
C GLY A 82 -5.43 2.19 -12.11
N ARG A 83 -4.89 2.75 -11.02
CA ARG A 83 -4.78 4.20 -10.78
C ARG A 83 -3.36 4.57 -10.40
N GLU A 84 -2.92 5.73 -10.86
CA GLU A 84 -1.63 6.30 -10.49
C GLU A 84 -1.72 7.01 -9.15
N PHE A 85 -0.85 6.62 -8.21
CA PHE A 85 -0.68 7.22 -6.89
C PHE A 85 0.66 7.91 -6.79
N LEU A 86 0.70 9.12 -6.22
CA LEU A 86 1.95 9.75 -5.81
C LEU A 86 2.59 8.92 -4.69
N ILE A 87 3.90 8.71 -4.78
CA ILE A 87 4.67 7.97 -3.78
C ILE A 87 6.07 8.53 -3.62
N ASP A 88 6.55 8.55 -2.40
CA ASP A 88 7.93 8.86 -2.02
C ASP A 88 8.27 8.22 -0.66
N GLY A 89 9.46 8.44 -0.14
CA GLY A 89 9.96 7.84 1.11
C GLY A 89 9.14 8.13 2.38
N ARG A 90 8.01 8.85 2.27
CA ARG A 90 7.08 9.07 3.40
C ARG A 90 6.17 7.88 3.68
N ALA A 91 5.97 6.99 2.72
CA ALA A 91 5.07 5.84 2.84
C ALA A 91 5.64 4.60 2.14
N LEU A 92 5.22 3.42 2.60
CA LEU A 92 5.48 2.14 1.94
C LEU A 92 4.95 2.17 0.50
N ILE A 93 5.72 1.65 -0.44
CA ILE A 93 5.26 1.45 -1.82
C ILE A 93 4.15 0.41 -1.82
N PRO A 94 2.95 0.72 -2.34
CA PRO A 94 1.86 -0.24 -2.46
C PRO A 94 2.29 -1.54 -3.16
N ARG A 95 1.89 -2.68 -2.60
CA ARG A 95 2.22 -4.00 -3.13
C ARG A 95 1.04 -4.58 -3.91
N ALA A 96 1.34 -5.45 -4.87
CA ALA A 96 0.31 -6.12 -5.68
C ALA A 96 -0.66 -6.96 -4.82
N GLU A 97 -0.16 -7.57 -3.76
CA GLU A 97 -0.98 -8.30 -2.79
C GLU A 97 -2.00 -7.37 -2.12
N THR A 98 -1.60 -6.14 -1.79
CA THR A 98 -2.51 -5.15 -1.17
C THR A 98 -3.64 -4.71 -2.13
N GLU A 99 -3.46 -4.82 -3.45
CA GLU A 99 -4.56 -4.61 -4.41
C GLU A 99 -5.67 -5.64 -4.23
N LEU A 100 -5.32 -6.92 -4.01
CA LEU A 100 -6.30 -7.97 -3.76
C LEU A 100 -7.07 -7.72 -2.47
N LEU A 101 -6.39 -7.21 -1.42
CA LEU A 101 -7.06 -6.78 -0.18
C LEU A 101 -8.11 -5.71 -0.49
N ALA A 102 -7.75 -4.66 -1.21
CA ALA A 102 -8.65 -3.56 -1.53
C ALA A 102 -9.85 -4.02 -2.39
N GLN A 103 -9.63 -4.89 -3.37
CA GLN A 103 -10.67 -5.46 -4.23
C GLN A 103 -11.61 -6.38 -3.44
N THR A 104 -11.07 -7.25 -2.58
CA THR A 104 -11.86 -8.12 -1.70
C THR A 104 -12.69 -7.30 -0.74
N ALA A 105 -12.11 -6.28 -0.13
CA ALA A 105 -12.80 -5.36 0.77
C ALA A 105 -13.97 -4.63 0.08
N ALA A 106 -13.77 -4.17 -1.16
CA ALA A 106 -14.83 -3.55 -1.94
C ALA A 106 -15.98 -4.53 -2.23
N GLY A 107 -15.66 -5.80 -2.54
CA GLY A 107 -16.64 -6.88 -2.70
C GLY A 107 -17.46 -7.12 -1.42
N MET A 108 -16.79 -7.24 -0.26
CA MET A 108 -17.44 -7.43 1.04
C MET A 108 -18.41 -6.29 1.40
N ALA A 109 -18.06 -5.05 1.04
CA ALA A 109 -18.87 -3.88 1.32
C ALA A 109 -20.05 -3.68 0.36
N SER A 110 -20.01 -4.28 -0.84
CA SER A 110 -21.03 -4.07 -1.89
C SER A 110 -22.42 -4.58 -1.51
N GLU A 111 -22.51 -5.50 -0.55
CA GLU A 111 -23.75 -6.08 -0.04
C GLU A 111 -24.39 -5.25 1.09
N ALA A 112 -23.69 -4.24 1.60
CA ALA A 112 -24.19 -3.41 2.68
C ALA A 112 -25.33 -2.50 2.20
N SER A 113 -26.43 -2.44 2.95
CA SER A 113 -27.52 -1.52 2.70
C SER A 113 -27.23 -0.13 3.28
N GLY A 114 -27.46 0.93 2.47
CA GLY A 114 -27.28 2.31 2.92
C GLY A 114 -25.86 2.86 2.71
N THR A 115 -25.50 3.88 3.49
CA THR A 115 -24.18 4.51 3.40
C THR A 115 -23.12 3.62 4.03
N VAL A 116 -22.20 3.11 3.23
CA VAL A 116 -21.04 2.34 3.69
C VAL A 116 -20.06 3.27 4.43
N ARG A 117 -19.70 2.92 5.65
CA ARG A 117 -18.62 3.57 6.41
C ARG A 117 -17.44 2.64 6.51
N VAL A 118 -16.29 3.13 6.09
CA VAL A 118 -15.03 2.38 6.07
C VAL A 118 -14.05 2.99 7.06
N LEU A 119 -13.36 2.13 7.79
CA LEU A 119 -12.17 2.48 8.58
C LEU A 119 -10.96 1.76 7.97
N ASP A 120 -10.01 2.54 7.43
CA ASP A 120 -8.74 2.03 6.93
C ASP A 120 -7.62 2.38 7.92
N LEU A 121 -6.98 1.36 8.49
CA LEU A 121 -5.92 1.50 9.48
C LEU A 121 -4.54 1.30 8.84
N CYS A 122 -3.54 2.05 9.29
CA CYS A 122 -2.18 2.04 8.72
C CYS A 122 -2.20 2.39 7.22
N THR A 123 -2.89 3.48 6.86
CA THR A 123 -3.27 3.79 5.47
C THR A 123 -2.09 4.12 4.55
N GLY A 124 -0.91 4.50 5.08
CA GLY A 124 0.25 4.87 4.30
C GLY A 124 -0.03 6.01 3.31
N CYS A 125 0.24 5.80 2.03
CA CYS A 125 -0.07 6.76 0.96
C CYS A 125 -1.57 6.87 0.64
N GLY A 126 -2.43 6.12 1.34
CA GLY A 126 -3.87 6.16 1.16
C GLY A 126 -4.40 5.26 0.03
N CYS A 127 -3.61 4.33 -0.50
CA CYS A 127 -3.98 3.52 -1.66
C CYS A 127 -5.27 2.70 -1.44
N ILE A 128 -5.43 2.04 -0.28
CA ILE A 128 -6.66 1.33 0.07
C ILE A 128 -7.82 2.31 0.25
N ALA A 129 -7.62 3.35 1.07
CA ALA A 129 -8.66 4.32 1.39
C ALA A 129 -9.22 5.02 0.14
N TRP A 130 -8.35 5.47 -0.77
CA TRP A 130 -8.77 6.10 -2.02
C TRP A 130 -9.46 5.13 -2.96
N THR A 131 -8.93 3.90 -3.09
CA THR A 131 -9.56 2.86 -3.91
C THR A 131 -10.99 2.60 -3.44
N LEU A 132 -11.20 2.38 -2.14
CA LEU A 132 -12.53 2.15 -1.59
C LEU A 132 -13.47 3.36 -1.75
N ALA A 133 -12.95 4.58 -1.60
CA ALA A 133 -13.74 5.79 -1.80
C ALA A 133 -14.18 5.99 -3.26
N LEU A 134 -13.40 5.51 -4.22
CA LEU A 134 -13.69 5.62 -5.65
C LEU A 134 -14.52 4.45 -6.19
N GLU A 135 -14.37 3.25 -5.60
CA GLU A 135 -15.10 2.04 -6.03
C GLU A 135 -16.48 1.91 -5.37
N LEU A 136 -16.65 2.44 -4.13
CA LEU A 136 -17.89 2.31 -3.38
C LEU A 136 -18.69 3.61 -3.45
N PRO A 137 -19.78 3.69 -4.24
CA PRO A 137 -20.53 4.93 -4.43
C PRO A 137 -21.07 5.50 -3.10
N GLY A 138 -20.64 6.70 -2.74
CA GLY A 138 -21.10 7.39 -1.54
C GLY A 138 -20.51 6.87 -0.21
N ALA A 139 -19.50 6.01 -0.26
CA ALA A 139 -18.82 5.54 0.93
C ALA A 139 -18.15 6.70 1.69
N LEU A 140 -18.22 6.63 3.01
CA LEU A 140 -17.53 7.54 3.93
C LEU A 140 -16.30 6.84 4.50
N VAL A 141 -15.14 7.10 3.92
CA VAL A 141 -13.89 6.48 4.31
C VAL A 141 -13.16 7.37 5.33
N THR A 142 -12.84 6.80 6.48
CA THR A 142 -11.88 7.37 7.45
C THR A 142 -10.63 6.52 7.41
N ALA A 143 -9.48 7.15 7.18
CA ALA A 143 -8.20 6.50 7.08
C ALA A 143 -7.25 7.05 8.15
N THR A 144 -6.56 6.16 8.86
CA THR A 144 -5.66 6.56 9.95
C THR A 144 -4.24 6.06 9.72
N ASP A 145 -3.28 6.84 10.18
CA ASP A 145 -1.87 6.47 10.23
C ASP A 145 -1.17 7.18 11.38
N LEU A 146 -0.11 6.60 11.90
CA LEU A 146 0.75 7.21 12.91
C LEU A 146 1.60 8.34 12.30
N SER A 147 2.03 8.16 11.04
CA SER A 147 2.89 9.09 10.32
C SER A 147 2.09 10.26 9.75
N LYS A 148 2.31 11.45 10.29
CA LYS A 148 1.76 12.68 9.68
C LYS A 148 2.23 12.85 8.23
N TYR A 149 3.47 12.46 7.91
CA TYR A 149 4.04 12.60 6.57
C TYR A 149 3.35 11.68 5.56
N ALA A 150 2.99 10.45 5.97
CA ALA A 150 2.19 9.53 5.16
C ALA A 150 0.78 10.12 4.91
N LEU A 151 0.12 10.67 5.95
CA LEU A 151 -1.19 11.31 5.82
C LEU A 151 -1.15 12.57 4.94
N ASP A 152 -0.08 13.36 4.99
CA ASP A 152 0.11 14.51 4.11
C ASP A 152 0.20 14.03 2.64
N LEU A 153 0.94 12.94 2.37
CA LEU A 153 1.00 12.30 1.05
C LEU A 153 -0.36 11.76 0.62
N ALA A 154 -1.05 11.00 1.48
CA ALA A 154 -2.37 10.45 1.22
C ALA A 154 -3.41 11.55 0.90
N SER A 155 -3.34 12.67 1.58
CA SER A 155 -4.23 13.82 1.36
C SER A 155 -3.94 14.56 0.06
N SER A 156 -2.71 14.48 -0.46
CA SER A 156 -2.24 15.16 -1.66
C SER A 156 -2.47 14.37 -2.96
N GLN A 157 -3.02 13.17 -2.88
CA GLN A 157 -3.30 12.36 -4.06
C GLN A 157 -4.16 13.12 -5.08
N PRO A 158 -3.83 13.06 -6.40
CA PRO A 158 -4.38 13.96 -7.41
C PRO A 158 -5.78 13.55 -7.92
N PHE A 159 -6.51 12.75 -7.16
CA PHE A 159 -7.81 12.25 -7.59
C PHE A 159 -8.88 13.33 -7.61
N ARG A 160 -9.53 13.48 -8.76
CA ARG A 160 -10.72 14.32 -8.90
C ARG A 160 -11.94 13.56 -8.40
N ILE A 161 -12.61 14.14 -7.40
CA ILE A 161 -13.81 13.55 -6.84
C ILE A 161 -15.04 13.99 -7.63
N HIS A 162 -15.75 13.02 -8.15
CA HIS A 162 -17.05 13.21 -8.81
C HIS A 162 -18.13 12.48 -8.01
N ARG A 163 -19.27 13.15 -7.78
CA ARG A 163 -20.39 12.49 -7.10
C ARG A 163 -20.78 11.18 -7.81
N PRO A 164 -21.08 10.10 -7.09
CA PRO A 164 -21.34 10.03 -5.64
C PRO A 164 -20.10 9.84 -4.75
N ALA A 165 -18.87 9.72 -5.29
CA ALA A 165 -17.65 9.50 -4.49
C ALA A 165 -17.42 10.67 -3.49
N VAL A 166 -16.84 10.32 -2.34
CA VAL A 166 -16.53 11.26 -1.26
C VAL A 166 -15.04 11.14 -0.93
N LYS A 167 -14.34 12.27 -0.79
CA LYS A 167 -12.92 12.29 -0.43
C LYS A 167 -12.70 11.60 0.93
N PRO A 168 -11.73 10.68 1.08
CA PRO A 168 -11.38 10.09 2.36
C PRO A 168 -10.99 11.16 3.40
N ARG A 169 -11.36 10.93 4.65
CA ARG A 169 -10.91 11.72 5.80
C ARG A 169 -9.67 11.08 6.40
N PHE A 170 -8.55 11.77 6.36
CA PHE A 170 -7.28 11.32 6.90
C PHE A 170 -7.07 11.87 8.29
N VAL A 171 -6.81 10.99 9.29
CA VAL A 171 -6.69 11.34 10.70
C VAL A 171 -5.45 10.68 11.30
N LYS A 172 -4.65 11.46 12.02
CA LYS A 172 -3.51 10.89 12.74
C LYS A 172 -3.98 10.10 13.96
N ALA A 173 -3.63 8.81 14.00
CA ALA A 173 -3.86 7.94 15.16
C ALA A 173 -2.79 6.85 15.20
N ASP A 174 -2.43 6.44 16.41
CA ASP A 174 -1.61 5.24 16.64
C ASP A 174 -2.56 4.05 16.82
N VAL A 175 -2.50 3.08 15.92
CA VAL A 175 -3.33 1.88 16.00
C VAL A 175 -3.11 1.09 17.30
N LEU A 176 -1.94 1.23 17.93
CA LEU A 176 -1.66 0.63 19.23
C LEU A 176 -2.35 1.36 20.39
N ASP A 177 -2.72 2.62 20.22
CA ASP A 177 -3.63 3.34 21.12
C ASP A 177 -5.08 3.15 20.63
N VAL A 178 -5.69 2.05 21.08
CA VAL A 178 -7.05 1.65 20.70
C VAL A 178 -8.07 2.75 21.02
N GLU A 179 -7.97 3.40 22.18
CA GLU A 179 -8.90 4.44 22.61
C GLU A 179 -8.82 5.67 21.69
N ALA A 180 -7.59 6.16 21.43
CA ALA A 180 -7.37 7.30 20.55
C ALA A 180 -7.82 7.00 19.11
N THR A 181 -7.60 5.77 18.61
CA THR A 181 -8.03 5.36 17.27
C THR A 181 -9.55 5.28 17.16
N VAL A 182 -10.23 4.74 18.17
CA VAL A 182 -11.70 4.72 18.24
C VAL A 182 -12.26 6.14 18.23
N GLU A 183 -11.72 7.04 19.06
CA GLU A 183 -12.15 8.45 19.11
C GLU A 183 -11.88 9.16 17.76
N ALA A 184 -10.73 8.92 17.14
CA ALA A 184 -10.37 9.47 15.84
C ALA A 184 -11.39 9.10 14.74
N PHE A 185 -11.90 7.86 14.75
CA PHE A 185 -12.96 7.44 13.85
C PHE A 185 -14.29 8.10 14.21
N GLN A 186 -14.70 8.04 15.46
CA GLN A 186 -16.00 8.47 15.95
C GLN A 186 -16.20 10.01 15.87
N GLY A 187 -15.12 10.77 16.01
CA GLY A 187 -15.18 12.22 15.86
C GLY A 187 -16.17 12.93 16.80
N GLY A 188 -16.33 12.39 18.00
CA GLY A 188 -17.27 12.90 19.00
C GLY A 188 -18.66 12.26 19.01
N ASP A 189 -18.96 11.35 18.08
CA ASP A 189 -20.18 10.52 18.08
C ASP A 189 -19.86 9.08 18.55
N PRO A 190 -20.00 8.72 19.82
CA PRO A 190 -19.66 7.41 20.33
C PRO A 190 -20.56 6.28 19.80
N SER A 191 -21.66 6.61 19.12
CA SER A 191 -22.53 5.64 18.47
C SER A 191 -22.08 5.27 17.06
N LEU A 192 -21.17 6.05 16.48
CA LEU A 192 -20.70 5.82 15.11
C LEU A 192 -19.99 4.47 14.98
N ARG A 193 -20.37 3.71 13.96
CA ARG A 193 -19.82 2.38 13.62
C ARG A 193 -19.42 2.35 12.15
N CYS A 194 -18.47 1.49 11.81
CA CYS A 194 -18.10 1.20 10.42
C CYS A 194 -18.73 -0.12 9.95
N ASN A 195 -18.97 -0.23 8.66
CA ASN A 195 -19.44 -1.44 8.00
C ASN A 195 -18.28 -2.30 7.53
N LEU A 196 -17.15 -1.66 7.23
CA LEU A 196 -15.94 -2.31 6.76
C LEU A 196 -14.71 -1.76 7.49
N LEU A 197 -13.81 -2.65 7.90
CA LEU A 197 -12.49 -2.31 8.41
C LEU A 197 -11.42 -2.94 7.53
N THR A 198 -10.44 -2.15 7.11
CA THR A 198 -9.27 -2.61 6.35
C THR A 198 -7.97 -2.23 7.07
N ALA A 199 -6.94 -3.04 6.93
CA ALA A 199 -5.59 -2.70 7.40
C ALA A 199 -4.51 -3.48 6.66
N ASN A 200 -3.41 -2.79 6.36
CA ASN A 200 -2.12 -3.40 6.05
C ASN A 200 -1.11 -2.92 7.11
N PRO A 201 -1.06 -3.54 8.29
CA PRO A 201 -0.18 -3.12 9.37
C PRO A 201 1.26 -3.60 9.15
N PRO A 202 2.26 -3.04 9.84
CA PRO A 202 3.61 -3.60 9.88
C PRO A 202 3.57 -5.01 10.50
N TYR A 203 4.04 -6.02 9.76
CA TYR A 203 4.00 -7.42 10.21
C TYR A 203 5.33 -8.17 10.01
N VAL A 204 6.33 -7.57 9.33
CA VAL A 204 7.60 -8.22 9.07
C VAL A 204 8.41 -8.33 10.35
N MET A 205 8.91 -9.53 10.64
CA MET A 205 9.72 -9.79 11.83
C MET A 205 11.18 -9.38 11.61
N SER A 206 11.86 -9.00 12.68
CA SER A 206 13.27 -8.58 12.61
C SER A 206 14.19 -9.66 12.04
N ALA A 207 13.87 -10.94 12.19
CA ALA A 207 14.64 -12.05 11.62
C ALA A 207 14.60 -12.07 10.09
N GLU A 208 13.56 -11.56 9.46
CA GLU A 208 13.37 -11.52 8.00
C GLU A 208 14.21 -10.42 7.32
N LYS A 209 14.78 -9.47 8.10
CA LYS A 209 15.61 -8.38 7.55
C LYS A 209 16.79 -8.87 6.70
N ALA A 210 17.39 -10.00 7.06
CA ALA A 210 18.55 -10.53 6.35
C ALA A 210 18.25 -10.97 4.91
N GLU A 211 16.99 -11.24 4.60
CA GLU A 211 16.53 -11.68 3.28
C GLU A 211 16.00 -10.52 2.41
N MET A 212 15.86 -9.32 3.01
CA MET A 212 15.32 -8.16 2.31
C MET A 212 16.37 -7.46 1.46
N ARG A 213 15.93 -6.94 0.33
CA ARG A 213 16.80 -6.21 -0.60
C ARG A 213 17.11 -4.79 -0.07
N PRO A 214 18.27 -4.21 -0.45
CA PRO A 214 18.68 -2.86 -0.02
C PRO A 214 17.64 -1.77 -0.37
N ASN A 215 16.97 -1.84 -1.51
CA ASN A 215 15.96 -0.87 -1.91
C ASN A 215 14.79 -0.76 -0.92
N VAL A 216 14.46 -1.84 -0.21
CA VAL A 216 13.45 -1.82 0.85
C VAL A 216 14.06 -1.34 2.16
N LEU A 217 15.21 -1.94 2.56
CA LEU A 217 15.81 -1.68 3.87
C LEU A 217 16.34 -0.25 4.03
N ASP A 218 16.89 0.34 2.97
CA ASP A 218 17.58 1.62 3.06
C ASP A 218 16.67 2.82 2.72
N TYR A 219 15.53 2.58 2.08
CA TYR A 219 14.69 3.65 1.55
C TYR A 219 13.26 3.66 2.05
N GLU A 220 12.63 2.48 2.24
CA GLU A 220 11.26 2.47 2.70
C GLU A 220 11.15 2.67 4.23
N PRO A 221 10.09 3.32 4.73
CA PRO A 221 9.99 3.65 6.15
C PRO A 221 9.86 2.38 7.01
N HIS A 222 10.86 2.11 7.84
CA HIS A 222 10.92 0.92 8.70
C HIS A 222 9.68 0.75 9.59
N MET A 223 9.09 1.86 10.04
CA MET A 223 7.87 1.84 10.86
C MET A 223 6.65 1.29 10.11
N ALA A 224 6.67 1.29 8.78
CA ALA A 224 5.60 0.74 7.95
C ALA A 224 5.84 -0.74 7.59
N ILE A 225 7.01 -1.28 7.89
CA ILE A 225 7.42 -2.64 7.51
C ILE A 225 7.47 -3.57 8.73
N PHE A 226 8.18 -3.14 9.78
CA PHE A 226 8.57 -4.02 10.86
C PHE A 226 7.62 -3.96 12.06
N ALA A 227 7.16 -5.14 12.49
CA ALA A 227 6.55 -5.28 13.79
C ALA A 227 7.59 -5.01 14.91
N PRO A 228 7.14 -4.55 16.10
CA PRO A 228 8.02 -4.42 17.26
C PRO A 228 8.71 -5.73 17.61
N GLU A 229 9.96 -5.62 18.07
CA GLU A 229 10.77 -6.79 18.41
C GLU A 229 10.10 -7.64 19.49
N GLY A 230 10.01 -8.94 19.23
CA GLY A 230 9.43 -9.92 20.16
C GLY A 230 7.91 -10.05 20.12
N ASP A 231 7.20 -9.26 19.32
CA ASP A 231 5.73 -9.32 19.24
C ASP A 231 5.18 -9.06 17.83
N ALA A 232 5.21 -10.06 16.99
CA ALA A 232 4.72 -9.99 15.62
C ALA A 232 3.20 -9.76 15.49
N LEU A 233 2.44 -10.01 16.57
CA LEU A 233 0.97 -9.94 16.57
C LEU A 233 0.42 -8.70 17.29
N VAL A 234 1.26 -7.77 17.73
CA VAL A 234 0.83 -6.60 18.50
C VAL A 234 -0.20 -5.75 17.75
N PHE A 235 0.06 -5.50 16.47
CA PHE A 235 -0.86 -4.74 15.60
C PHE A 235 -2.17 -5.49 15.37
N HIS A 236 -2.13 -6.80 15.14
CA HIS A 236 -3.32 -7.62 14.95
C HIS A 236 -4.23 -7.61 16.20
N ARG A 237 -3.64 -7.68 17.41
CA ARG A 237 -4.41 -7.56 18.65
C ARG A 237 -5.07 -6.19 18.82
N ALA A 238 -4.36 -5.12 18.51
CA ALA A 238 -4.92 -3.78 18.55
C ALA A 238 -6.05 -3.61 17.53
N ILE A 239 -5.84 -4.06 16.28
CA ILE A 239 -6.84 -4.03 15.20
C ILE A 239 -8.08 -4.85 15.58
N ALA A 240 -7.92 -6.06 16.15
CA ALA A 240 -9.02 -6.88 16.59
C ALA A 240 -9.85 -6.20 17.70
N ALA A 241 -9.19 -5.52 18.66
CA ALA A 241 -9.86 -4.74 19.68
C ALA A 241 -10.63 -3.54 19.11
N ILE A 242 -10.05 -2.83 18.14
CA ILE A 242 -10.71 -1.73 17.41
C ILE A 242 -11.91 -2.27 16.62
N ALA A 243 -11.73 -3.36 15.88
CA ALA A 243 -12.79 -4.00 15.10
C ALA A 243 -13.99 -4.38 16.00
N LYS A 244 -13.71 -5.00 17.14
CA LYS A 244 -14.76 -5.39 18.10
C LYS A 244 -15.59 -4.22 18.61
N ARG A 245 -14.99 -3.03 18.69
CA ARG A 245 -15.65 -1.81 19.19
C ARG A 245 -16.35 -1.02 18.11
N LEU A 246 -15.79 -1.00 16.90
CA LEU A 246 -16.24 -0.09 15.84
C LEU A 246 -17.05 -0.77 14.74
N LEU A 247 -16.91 -2.06 14.50
CA LEU A 247 -17.76 -2.73 13.52
C LEU A 247 -19.23 -2.70 13.96
N ALA A 248 -20.10 -2.34 13.03
CA ALA A 248 -21.52 -2.50 13.18
C ALA A 248 -21.89 -4.00 13.24
N PRO A 249 -23.02 -4.39 13.83
CA PRO A 249 -23.55 -5.75 13.66
C PRO A 249 -23.59 -6.14 12.19
N GLY A 250 -23.07 -7.32 11.84
CA GLY A 250 -22.92 -7.76 10.44
C GLY A 250 -21.81 -7.06 9.65
N GLY A 251 -21.10 -6.12 10.25
CA GLY A 251 -19.93 -5.47 9.62
C GLY A 251 -18.75 -6.42 9.48
N SER A 252 -17.90 -6.19 8.50
CA SER A 252 -16.79 -7.06 8.11
C SER A 252 -15.44 -6.36 8.19
N GLY A 253 -14.36 -7.14 8.27
CA GLY A 253 -12.99 -6.64 8.15
C GLY A 253 -12.09 -7.59 7.40
N ILE A 254 -11.03 -7.03 6.83
CA ILE A 254 -9.95 -7.77 6.18
C ILE A 254 -8.61 -7.10 6.47
N VAL A 255 -7.62 -7.89 6.88
CA VAL A 255 -6.31 -7.42 7.34
C VAL A 255 -5.21 -8.24 6.69
N GLU A 256 -4.18 -7.59 6.17
CA GLU A 256 -2.98 -8.25 5.66
C GLU A 256 -2.14 -8.80 6.81
N ILE A 257 -1.59 -10.00 6.65
CA ILE A 257 -0.86 -10.74 7.68
C ILE A 257 0.50 -11.24 7.19
N ASN A 258 1.38 -11.61 8.10
CA ASN A 258 2.59 -12.35 7.78
C ASN A 258 2.23 -13.80 7.41
N SER A 259 2.69 -14.26 6.24
CA SER A 259 2.45 -15.62 5.73
C SER A 259 3.11 -16.73 6.55
N GLU A 260 4.06 -16.39 7.43
CA GLU A 260 4.76 -17.38 8.28
C GLU A 260 3.98 -17.73 9.56
N ILE A 261 2.98 -16.91 9.96
CA ILE A 261 2.19 -17.08 11.19
C ILE A 261 0.69 -16.84 10.94
N PRO A 262 0.08 -17.49 9.94
CA PRO A 262 -1.30 -17.18 9.56
C PRO A 262 -2.33 -17.66 10.59
N GLU A 263 -2.13 -18.83 11.20
CA GLU A 263 -3.05 -19.41 12.19
C GLU A 263 -3.04 -18.59 13.48
N GLU A 264 -1.87 -18.16 13.93
CA GLU A 264 -1.72 -17.29 15.10
C GLU A 264 -2.37 -15.93 14.84
N SER A 265 -2.22 -15.39 13.62
CA SER A 265 -2.88 -14.16 13.21
C SER A 265 -4.40 -14.31 13.24
N ALA A 266 -4.97 -15.36 12.67
CA ALA A 266 -6.41 -15.64 12.68
C ALA A 266 -6.94 -15.88 14.10
N ALA A 267 -6.17 -16.58 14.95
CA ALA A 267 -6.55 -16.84 16.33
C ALA A 267 -6.74 -15.56 17.15
N VAL A 268 -5.99 -14.49 16.87
CA VAL A 268 -6.15 -13.18 17.51
C VAL A 268 -7.56 -12.63 17.30
N PHE A 269 -8.07 -12.65 16.09
CA PHE A 269 -9.40 -12.13 15.75
C PHE A 269 -10.51 -13.01 16.33
N SER A 270 -10.34 -14.33 16.30
CA SER A 270 -11.26 -15.28 16.94
C SER A 270 -11.31 -15.08 18.46
N ALA A 271 -10.17 -14.90 19.11
CA ALA A 271 -10.07 -14.65 20.56
C ALA A 271 -10.72 -13.32 20.97
N ALA A 272 -10.74 -12.32 20.09
CA ALA A 272 -11.44 -11.05 20.30
C ALA A 272 -12.98 -11.20 20.19
N GLY A 273 -13.50 -12.37 19.84
CA GLY A 273 -14.93 -12.64 19.69
C GLY A 273 -15.51 -12.15 18.36
N LEU A 274 -14.69 -12.03 17.34
CA LEU A 274 -15.13 -11.86 15.95
C LEU A 274 -15.50 -13.22 15.36
N SER A 275 -16.43 -13.24 14.43
CA SER A 275 -16.99 -14.46 13.85
C SER A 275 -16.50 -14.66 12.41
N GLN A 276 -16.67 -15.87 11.87
CA GLN A 276 -16.33 -16.24 10.49
C GLN A 276 -14.91 -15.80 10.13
N VAL A 277 -13.97 -16.08 11.03
CA VAL A 277 -12.56 -15.73 10.81
C VAL A 277 -11.97 -16.72 9.83
N GLU A 278 -11.53 -16.22 8.67
CA GLU A 278 -11.00 -17.02 7.57
C GLU A 278 -9.64 -16.49 7.12
N ILE A 279 -8.74 -17.42 6.81
CA ILE A 279 -7.45 -17.10 6.17
C ILE A 279 -7.65 -17.14 4.66
N ILE A 280 -7.33 -16.04 3.98
CA ILE A 280 -7.47 -15.90 2.53
C ILE A 280 -6.08 -15.88 1.90
N PRO A 281 -5.81 -16.74 0.89
CA PRO A 281 -4.54 -16.73 0.18
C PRO A 281 -4.44 -15.59 -0.83
N ASP A 282 -3.21 -15.26 -1.22
CA ASP A 282 -2.90 -14.40 -2.37
C ASP A 282 -2.94 -15.20 -3.70
N PHE A 283 -2.56 -14.53 -4.81
CA PHE A 283 -2.51 -15.14 -6.15
C PHE A 283 -1.50 -16.30 -6.30
N PHE A 284 -0.62 -16.50 -5.32
CA PHE A 284 0.36 -17.57 -5.27
C PHE A 284 0.02 -18.66 -4.26
N ASP A 285 -1.25 -18.72 -3.82
CA ASP A 285 -1.75 -19.64 -2.78
C ASP A 285 -1.02 -19.50 -1.42
N ARG A 286 -0.43 -18.34 -1.13
CA ARG A 286 0.19 -18.08 0.17
C ARG A 286 -0.83 -17.40 1.08
N PRO A 287 -0.97 -17.85 2.35
CA PRO A 287 -1.78 -17.13 3.34
C PRO A 287 -1.38 -15.65 3.40
N ARG A 288 -2.32 -14.74 3.16
CA ARG A 288 -1.99 -13.32 3.06
C ARG A 288 -2.92 -12.41 3.82
N TYR A 289 -4.17 -12.82 4.02
CA TYR A 289 -5.16 -11.99 4.70
C TYR A 289 -5.94 -12.81 5.71
N VAL A 290 -6.45 -12.12 6.72
CA VAL A 290 -7.50 -12.63 7.60
C VAL A 290 -8.75 -11.78 7.42
N SER A 291 -9.86 -12.40 7.06
CA SER A 291 -11.19 -11.78 7.08
C SER A 291 -11.98 -12.20 8.31
N PHE A 292 -12.92 -11.35 8.74
CA PHE A 292 -13.74 -11.58 9.90
C PHE A 292 -15.01 -10.73 9.85
N PHE A 293 -15.99 -11.09 10.70
CA PHE A 293 -17.24 -10.38 10.83
C PHE A 293 -17.56 -10.06 12.30
N GLN A 294 -18.26 -8.97 12.54
CA GLN A 294 -18.93 -8.71 13.81
C GLN A 294 -20.26 -9.48 13.82
N ALA A 295 -20.47 -10.34 14.80
CA ALA A 295 -21.75 -11.02 14.97
C ALA A 295 -22.91 -10.01 15.09
N GLU A 296 -24.12 -10.44 14.69
CA GLU A 296 -25.36 -9.67 14.79
C GLU A 296 -25.72 -9.31 16.24
#